data_44d3b5c43a67c380001308055999ffe0
#
_entry.id   44d3b5c43a67c380001308055999ffe0
#
_cell.length_a   1.000
_cell.length_b   1.000
_cell.length_c   1.000
_cell.angle_alpha   90.00
_cell.angle_beta   90.00
_cell.angle_gamma   90.00
#
_symmetry.space_group_name_H-M   'P 1'
#
loop_
_entity.id
_entity.type
_entity.pdbx_description
1 polymer ?
#
loop_
_entity_poly.entity_id
_entity_poly.type
_entity_poly.pdbx_seq_one_letter_code
_entity_poly.pdbx_strand_id
1 'polypeptide(L)'
;MKNAAAAVTALALLAPIRAIHERICVRKLALVLLCGLGTGLAGCMSFQDIPPREYYVLDDLAKAGAPRPAAQAGRVLLVNPASASPFYDTQNLVFSRSPGQRAYYQFAGWTERPGRRLTELLMRRLEARGSFKSVAATTAGIKGDFVLSTRLEEFYHDTGANPGSVRVEVSAELVDYAGRTIVAQRRFAQSVPATGENAQAAVAAFNRAATTLLDEMSAWIEGVVAQPVVR
;
A
#
# COMPACT_ATOMS: atom_id res chain seq x y z
N MET A 1 -78.38 -66.13 -10.66
CA MET A 1 -76.91 -66.33 -10.64
C MET A 1 -76.27 -65.80 -11.96
N LYS A 2 -76.58 -64.57 -12.40
CA LYS A 2 -75.99 -64.06 -13.68
C LYS A 2 -75.29 -62.70 -13.54
N ASN A 3 -75.19 -62.09 -12.32
CA ASN A 3 -74.67 -60.73 -12.11
C ASN A 3 -73.29 -60.68 -11.45
N ALA A 4 -72.71 -61.83 -11.09
CA ALA A 4 -71.38 -61.87 -10.44
C ALA A 4 -70.18 -61.93 -11.43
N ALA A 5 -70.43 -62.41 -12.64
CA ALA A 5 -69.35 -62.60 -13.61
C ALA A 5 -68.96 -61.28 -14.35
N ALA A 6 -69.87 -60.31 -14.47
CA ALA A 6 -69.57 -59.04 -15.14
C ALA A 6 -68.69 -58.07 -14.36
N ALA A 7 -68.77 -58.11 -13.03
CA ALA A 7 -67.99 -57.21 -12.15
C ALA A 7 -66.49 -57.57 -12.08
N VAL A 8 -66.17 -58.87 -12.16
CA VAL A 8 -64.76 -59.34 -12.10
C VAL A 8 -63.98 -58.99 -13.38
N THR A 9 -64.65 -59.03 -14.55
CA THR A 9 -64.01 -58.73 -15.82
C THR A 9 -63.69 -57.22 -16.00
N ALA A 10 -64.54 -56.34 -15.44
CA ALA A 10 -64.31 -54.89 -15.50
C ALA A 10 -63.14 -54.45 -14.60
N LEU A 11 -62.89 -55.12 -13.47
CA LEU A 11 -61.81 -54.80 -12.53
C LEU A 11 -60.45 -55.25 -13.07
N ALA A 12 -60.40 -56.30 -13.86
CA ALA A 12 -59.13 -56.83 -14.42
C ALA A 12 -58.61 -55.99 -15.59
N LEU A 13 -59.52 -55.26 -16.30
CA LEU A 13 -59.14 -54.39 -17.41
C LEU A 13 -58.62 -53.00 -16.97
N LEU A 14 -58.90 -52.54 -15.76
CA LEU A 14 -58.49 -51.23 -15.24
C LEU A 14 -57.12 -51.25 -14.57
N ALA A 15 -56.60 -52.44 -14.16
CA ALA A 15 -55.33 -52.57 -13.49
C ALA A 15 -54.12 -52.14 -14.35
N PRO A 16 -54.02 -52.47 -15.63
CA PRO A 16 -52.84 -52.07 -16.42
C PRO A 16 -52.85 -50.57 -16.75
N ILE A 17 -53.98 -49.89 -16.82
CA ILE A 17 -54.09 -48.47 -17.14
C ILE A 17 -53.57 -47.65 -15.95
N ARG A 18 -53.84 -48.04 -14.71
CA ARG A 18 -53.34 -47.35 -13.50
C ARG A 18 -51.80 -47.45 -13.39
N ALA A 19 -51.22 -48.60 -13.67
CA ALA A 19 -49.79 -48.82 -13.62
C ALA A 19 -49.03 -48.01 -14.71
N ILE A 20 -49.65 -47.78 -15.84
CA ILE A 20 -49.08 -46.95 -16.91
C ILE A 20 -49.13 -45.45 -16.50
N HIS A 21 -50.22 -45.03 -15.90
CA HIS A 21 -50.41 -43.63 -15.50
C HIS A 21 -49.43 -43.23 -14.38
N GLU A 22 -49.21 -44.09 -13.38
CA GLU A 22 -48.23 -43.88 -12.33
C GLU A 22 -46.78 -43.79 -12.83
N ARG A 23 -46.42 -44.67 -13.78
CA ARG A 23 -45.07 -44.67 -14.42
C ARG A 23 -44.82 -43.41 -15.24
N ILE A 24 -45.86 -42.87 -15.92
CA ILE A 24 -45.75 -41.63 -16.67
C ILE A 24 -45.66 -40.42 -15.76
N CYS A 25 -46.40 -40.42 -14.65
CA CYS A 25 -46.38 -39.35 -13.66
C CYS A 25 -45.04 -39.26 -12.94
N VAL A 26 -44.47 -40.40 -12.50
CA VAL A 26 -43.15 -40.51 -11.87
C VAL A 26 -42.04 -40.07 -12.82
N ARG A 27 -42.10 -40.47 -14.11
CA ARG A 27 -41.12 -40.05 -15.12
C ARG A 27 -41.17 -38.54 -15.41
N LYS A 28 -42.37 -37.95 -15.46
CA LYS A 28 -42.53 -36.49 -15.63
C LYS A 28 -42.05 -35.73 -14.42
N LEU A 29 -42.32 -36.24 -13.22
CA LEU A 29 -41.83 -35.62 -11.95
C LEU A 29 -40.30 -35.70 -11.85
N ALA A 30 -39.70 -36.83 -12.23
CA ALA A 30 -38.25 -37.00 -12.28
C ALA A 30 -37.58 -36.08 -13.30
N LEU A 31 -38.22 -35.88 -14.48
CA LEU A 31 -37.70 -34.98 -15.49
C LEU A 31 -37.75 -33.50 -15.04
N VAL A 32 -38.83 -33.10 -14.37
CA VAL A 32 -38.96 -31.74 -13.84
C VAL A 32 -37.96 -31.49 -12.71
N LEU A 33 -37.73 -32.46 -11.83
CA LEU A 33 -36.70 -32.39 -10.78
C LEU A 33 -35.28 -32.34 -11.38
N LEU A 34 -35.00 -33.08 -12.42
CA LEU A 34 -33.69 -33.08 -13.10
C LEU A 34 -33.44 -31.76 -13.83
N CYS A 35 -34.45 -31.18 -14.48
CA CYS A 35 -34.37 -29.86 -15.08
C CYS A 35 -34.25 -28.74 -14.03
N GLY A 36 -34.94 -28.86 -12.90
CA GLY A 36 -34.86 -27.90 -11.77
C GLY A 36 -33.46 -27.91 -11.12
N LEU A 37 -32.81 -29.06 -10.98
CA LEU A 37 -31.47 -29.18 -10.46
C LEU A 37 -30.40 -28.63 -11.44
N GLY A 38 -30.62 -28.80 -12.75
CA GLY A 38 -29.71 -28.30 -13.79
C GLY A 38 -29.68 -26.77 -13.92
N THR A 39 -30.80 -26.10 -13.67
CA THR A 39 -30.85 -24.62 -13.73
C THR A 39 -30.26 -23.95 -12.48
N GLY A 40 -30.19 -24.64 -11.34
CA GLY A 40 -29.58 -24.13 -10.11
C GLY A 40 -28.06 -24.02 -10.14
N LEU A 41 -27.39 -24.76 -11.00
CA LEU A 41 -25.92 -24.78 -11.12
C LEU A 41 -25.36 -23.79 -12.16
N ALA A 42 -26.19 -23.16 -12.98
CA ALA A 42 -25.77 -22.20 -14.01
C ALA A 42 -25.63 -20.75 -13.46
N GLY A 43 -25.94 -20.50 -12.20
CA GLY A 43 -25.82 -19.19 -11.58
C GLY A 43 -24.55 -19.05 -10.78
N CYS A 44 -23.66 -18.14 -11.19
CA CYS A 44 -22.49 -17.60 -10.47
C CYS A 44 -21.11 -18.11 -10.92
N MET A 45 -20.82 -18.10 -12.20
CA MET A 45 -19.46 -17.83 -12.66
C MET A 45 -19.40 -16.44 -13.32
N SER A 46 -19.72 -15.40 -12.55
CA SER A 46 -19.24 -14.06 -12.89
C SER A 46 -17.74 -14.07 -12.64
N PHE A 47 -16.95 -14.35 -13.66
CA PHE A 47 -15.54 -13.98 -13.68
C PHE A 47 -15.52 -12.46 -13.66
N GLN A 48 -15.48 -11.89 -12.45
CA GLN A 48 -15.19 -10.49 -12.29
C GLN A 48 -13.70 -10.37 -12.63
N ASP A 49 -13.39 -9.70 -13.74
CA ASP A 49 -12.01 -9.37 -14.07
C ASP A 49 -11.41 -8.62 -12.88
N ILE A 50 -10.51 -9.29 -12.16
CA ILE A 50 -9.80 -8.67 -11.03
C ILE A 50 -8.87 -7.65 -11.68
N PRO A 51 -9.01 -6.34 -11.37
CA PRO A 51 -8.16 -5.33 -11.96
C PRO A 51 -6.70 -5.62 -11.61
N PRO A 52 -5.76 -5.41 -12.54
CA PRO A 52 -4.34 -5.59 -12.27
C PRO A 52 -3.88 -4.65 -11.16
N ARG A 53 -2.93 -5.11 -10.37
CA ARG A 53 -2.31 -4.28 -9.33
C ARG A 53 -1.37 -3.26 -9.99
N GLU A 54 -1.57 -2.00 -9.68
CA GLU A 54 -0.74 -0.89 -10.13
C GLU A 54 0.37 -0.58 -9.14
N TYR A 55 1.57 -0.27 -9.65
CA TYR A 55 2.71 0.13 -8.82
C TYR A 55 3.12 1.57 -9.13
N TYR A 56 3.28 2.35 -8.08
CA TYR A 56 3.60 3.78 -8.15
C TYR A 56 5.01 4.04 -7.65
N VAL A 57 5.64 5.07 -8.20
CA VAL A 57 6.95 5.54 -7.78
C VAL A 57 6.76 6.69 -6.79
N LEU A 58 7.41 6.61 -5.63
CA LEU A 58 7.56 7.76 -4.75
C LEU A 58 8.69 8.63 -5.30
N ASP A 59 8.40 9.89 -5.57
CA ASP A 59 9.36 10.79 -6.21
C ASP A 59 9.44 12.17 -5.55
N ASP A 60 10.58 12.81 -5.78
CA ASP A 60 10.85 14.18 -5.39
C ASP A 60 10.56 15.11 -6.56
N LEU A 61 9.55 15.96 -6.42
CA LEU A 61 9.10 16.89 -7.47
C LEU A 61 9.97 18.16 -7.56
N ALA A 62 10.93 18.34 -6.64
CA ALA A 62 11.82 19.49 -6.72
C ALA A 62 12.72 19.40 -7.94
N LYS A 63 12.80 20.52 -8.66
CA LYS A 63 13.83 20.66 -9.70
C LYS A 63 15.20 20.74 -9.01
N ALA A 64 16.20 20.08 -9.58
CA ALA A 64 17.58 20.25 -9.14
C ALA A 64 17.91 21.75 -9.12
N GLY A 65 18.06 22.32 -7.93
CA GLY A 65 18.48 23.72 -7.78
C GLY A 65 19.94 23.87 -8.18
N ALA A 66 20.36 25.11 -8.51
CA ALA A 66 21.78 25.38 -8.67
C ALA A 66 22.54 25.02 -7.38
N PRO A 67 23.72 24.35 -7.48
CA PRO A 67 24.53 24.01 -6.33
C PRO A 67 24.82 25.27 -5.52
N ARG A 68 24.54 25.25 -4.22
CA ARG A 68 24.95 26.34 -3.32
C ARG A 68 26.38 26.05 -2.86
N PRO A 69 27.31 27.03 -2.96
CA PRO A 69 28.61 26.89 -2.33
C PRO A 69 28.40 26.74 -0.83
N ALA A 70 28.60 25.56 -0.30
CA ALA A 70 28.33 25.30 1.12
C ALA A 70 29.60 25.46 1.95
N ALA A 71 29.47 26.10 3.10
CA ALA A 71 30.54 26.19 4.11
C ALA A 71 31.02 24.81 4.59
N GLN A 72 30.32 23.73 4.26
CA GLN A 72 30.60 22.36 4.69
C GLN A 72 31.20 21.48 3.58
N ALA A 73 31.62 22.03 2.44
CA ALA A 73 32.15 21.29 1.30
C ALA A 73 33.34 20.34 1.62
N GLY A 74 33.89 20.38 2.84
CA GLY A 74 34.91 19.45 3.34
C GLY A 74 34.42 18.25 4.11
N ARG A 75 33.13 18.20 4.50
CA ARG A 75 32.56 17.17 5.38
C ARG A 75 31.91 16.01 4.61
N VAL A 76 32.01 14.80 5.16
CA VAL A 76 31.39 13.58 4.63
C VAL A 76 30.20 13.21 5.51
N LEU A 77 29.01 13.12 4.91
CA LEU A 77 27.80 12.62 5.56
C LEU A 77 27.59 11.15 5.19
N LEU A 78 27.49 10.31 6.20
CA LEU A 78 27.03 8.93 6.03
C LEU A 78 25.54 8.85 6.37
N VAL A 79 24.80 8.08 5.59
CA VAL A 79 23.36 7.91 5.78
C VAL A 79 23.04 6.44 6.03
N ASN A 80 22.41 6.17 7.15
CA ASN A 80 21.88 4.84 7.43
C ASN A 80 20.61 4.60 6.60
N PRO A 81 20.37 3.35 6.15
CA PRO A 81 19.08 2.98 5.62
C PRO A 81 17.98 3.35 6.63
N ALA A 82 16.90 3.97 6.15
CA ALA A 82 15.79 4.32 7.03
C ALA A 82 15.20 3.07 7.67
N SER A 83 14.98 3.11 8.98
CA SER A 83 14.17 2.13 9.69
C SER A 83 12.68 2.51 9.57
N ALA A 84 11.79 1.52 9.72
CA ALA A 84 10.35 1.73 9.80
C ALA A 84 9.71 0.65 10.67
N SER A 85 8.49 0.88 11.13
CA SER A 85 7.72 -0.21 11.72
C SER A 85 7.41 -1.26 10.64
N PRO A 86 7.26 -2.55 10.99
CA PRO A 86 6.97 -3.59 10.00
C PRO A 86 5.75 -3.29 9.13
N PHE A 87 4.79 -2.52 9.65
CA PHE A 87 3.59 -2.14 8.91
C PHE A 87 3.87 -1.14 7.79
N TYR A 88 4.86 -0.26 7.94
CA TYR A 88 5.29 0.72 6.91
C TYR A 88 6.52 0.25 6.12
N ASP A 89 7.22 -0.80 6.59
CA ASP A 89 8.33 -1.41 5.84
C ASP A 89 7.83 -2.38 4.77
N THR A 90 7.00 -1.87 3.88
CA THR A 90 6.29 -2.64 2.86
C THR A 90 6.16 -1.86 1.56
N GLN A 91 5.95 -2.56 0.44
CA GLN A 91 5.56 -1.97 -0.84
C GLN A 91 4.04 -1.75 -0.94
N ASN A 92 3.26 -2.10 0.07
CA ASN A 92 1.83 -1.83 0.05
C ASN A 92 1.57 -0.34 0.29
N LEU A 93 0.63 0.22 -0.48
CA LEU A 93 0.12 1.56 -0.23
C LEU A 93 -0.86 1.51 0.94
N VAL A 94 -0.55 2.24 2.01
CA VAL A 94 -1.31 2.22 3.26
C VAL A 94 -2.36 3.31 3.27
N PHE A 95 -3.55 3.00 3.78
CA PHE A 95 -4.59 3.99 4.08
C PHE A 95 -5.23 3.77 5.44
N SER A 96 -5.98 4.77 5.90
CA SER A 96 -6.77 4.75 7.14
C SER A 96 -8.15 5.34 6.87
N ARG A 97 -9.20 4.70 7.38
CA ARG A 97 -10.57 5.24 7.36
C ARG A 97 -11.00 5.85 8.70
N SER A 98 -10.30 5.48 9.76
CA SER A 98 -10.58 5.95 11.11
C SER A 98 -9.33 5.93 11.98
N PRO A 99 -9.27 6.74 13.04
CA PRO A 99 -8.14 6.74 13.96
C PRO A 99 -7.80 5.35 14.49
N GLY A 100 -6.52 5.03 14.55
CA GLY A 100 -6.02 3.75 15.07
C GLY A 100 -6.13 2.57 14.11
N GLN A 101 -6.76 2.73 12.92
CA GLN A 101 -6.86 1.69 11.90
C GLN A 101 -5.89 1.94 10.75
N ARG A 102 -5.38 0.86 10.19
CA ARG A 102 -4.56 0.89 8.97
C ARG A 102 -4.94 -0.30 8.09
N ALA A 103 -4.97 -0.09 6.78
CA ALA A 103 -5.22 -1.11 5.78
C ALA A 103 -4.35 -0.86 4.55
N TYR A 104 -4.33 -1.83 3.65
CA TYR A 104 -3.61 -1.73 2.38
C TYR A 104 -4.59 -1.56 1.22
N TYR A 105 -4.24 -0.72 0.26
CA TYR A 105 -4.92 -0.69 -1.03
C TYR A 105 -4.76 -2.05 -1.72
N GLN A 106 -5.87 -2.61 -2.15
CA GLN A 106 -5.89 -3.97 -2.74
C GLN A 106 -5.15 -4.02 -4.08
N PHE A 107 -5.35 -3.00 -4.91
CA PHE A 107 -4.86 -2.96 -6.29
C PHE A 107 -3.79 -1.88 -6.51
N ALA A 108 -3.17 -1.39 -5.46
CA ALA A 108 -2.12 -0.38 -5.55
C ALA A 108 -0.96 -0.69 -4.60
N GLY A 109 0.25 -0.32 -5.03
CA GLY A 109 1.45 -0.48 -4.24
C GLY A 109 2.56 0.45 -4.70
N TRP A 110 3.67 0.44 -3.99
CA TRP A 110 4.89 1.15 -4.33
C TRP A 110 5.85 0.25 -5.11
N THR A 111 6.63 0.81 -6.02
CA THR A 111 7.73 0.08 -6.68
C THR A 111 8.83 -0.31 -5.71
N GLU A 112 9.01 0.51 -4.66
CA GLU A 112 10.00 0.31 -3.60
C GLU A 112 9.40 0.64 -2.24
N ARG A 113 9.98 0.13 -1.15
CA ARG A 113 9.58 0.50 0.22
C ARG A 113 9.81 1.99 0.45
N PRO A 114 8.81 2.76 0.92
CA PRO A 114 8.90 4.21 1.05
C PRO A 114 10.08 4.71 1.89
N GLY A 115 10.40 4.03 2.99
CA GLY A 115 11.54 4.42 3.84
C GLY A 115 12.87 4.36 3.09
N ARG A 116 13.11 3.28 2.34
CA ARG A 116 14.30 3.14 1.49
C ARG A 116 14.34 4.22 0.41
N ARG A 117 13.22 4.42 -0.27
CA ARG A 117 13.13 5.41 -1.34
C ARG A 117 13.34 6.84 -0.84
N LEU A 118 12.78 7.21 0.31
CA LEU A 118 13.03 8.51 0.95
C LEU A 118 14.51 8.71 1.28
N THR A 119 15.20 7.68 1.75
CA THR A 119 16.66 7.74 1.99
C THR A 119 17.42 8.04 0.70
N GLU A 120 17.12 7.35 -0.39
CA GLU A 120 17.76 7.56 -1.69
C GLU A 120 17.50 8.97 -2.25
N LEU A 121 16.25 9.45 -2.14
CA LEU A 121 15.87 10.79 -2.58
C LEU A 121 16.58 11.87 -1.75
N LEU A 122 16.68 11.69 -0.42
CA LEU A 122 17.41 12.61 0.45
C LEU A 122 18.90 12.69 0.09
N MET A 123 19.53 11.55 -0.11
CA MET A 123 20.95 11.50 -0.51
C MET A 123 21.17 12.23 -1.82
N ARG A 124 20.36 11.94 -2.86
CA ARG A 124 20.44 12.63 -4.16
C ARG A 124 20.24 14.15 -4.03
N ARG A 125 19.31 14.57 -3.18
CA ARG A 125 19.04 15.99 -2.94
C ARG A 125 20.22 16.68 -2.29
N LEU A 126 20.83 16.09 -1.26
CA LEU A 126 22.00 16.62 -0.57
C LEU A 126 23.22 16.67 -1.48
N GLU A 127 23.41 15.66 -2.32
CA GLU A 127 24.46 15.65 -3.37
C GLU A 127 24.23 16.80 -4.38
N ALA A 128 23.02 16.93 -4.91
CA ALA A 128 22.69 17.99 -5.87
C ALA A 128 22.84 19.41 -5.29
N ARG A 129 22.65 19.57 -3.97
CA ARG A 129 22.88 20.85 -3.27
C ARG A 129 24.37 21.17 -3.06
N GLY A 130 25.25 20.17 -3.19
CA GLY A 130 26.68 20.36 -3.00
C GLY A 130 27.09 20.74 -1.58
N SER A 131 26.24 20.44 -0.59
CA SER A 131 26.44 20.85 0.81
C SER A 131 27.54 20.07 1.52
N PHE A 132 27.91 18.91 0.97
CA PHE A 132 28.92 18.02 1.54
C PHE A 132 29.97 17.66 0.47
N LYS A 133 31.16 17.29 0.92
CA LYS A 133 32.17 16.70 0.06
C LYS A 133 31.71 15.39 -0.56
N SER A 134 30.97 14.61 0.23
CA SER A 134 30.34 13.36 -0.20
C SER A 134 29.18 13.01 0.69
N VAL A 135 28.12 12.46 0.11
CA VAL A 135 27.00 11.82 0.83
C VAL A 135 27.02 10.35 0.42
N ALA A 136 27.10 9.45 1.37
CA ALA A 136 27.20 8.02 1.09
C ALA A 136 26.40 7.19 2.10
N ALA A 137 26.01 5.99 1.71
CA ALA A 137 25.46 5.03 2.66
C ALA A 137 26.52 4.55 3.63
N THR A 138 26.16 4.27 4.87
CA THR A 138 27.09 3.71 5.89
C THR A 138 27.71 2.38 5.45
N THR A 139 27.04 1.65 4.57
CA THR A 139 27.51 0.39 3.97
C THR A 139 28.66 0.58 2.95
N ALA A 140 28.97 1.83 2.56
CA ALA A 140 30.06 2.10 1.61
C ALA A 140 31.48 1.88 2.18
N GLY A 141 31.61 1.67 3.49
CA GLY A 141 32.90 1.38 4.15
C GLY A 141 33.90 2.54 4.18
N ILE A 142 33.43 3.78 3.96
CA ILE A 142 34.26 4.99 4.00
C ILE A 142 34.17 5.70 5.36
N LYS A 143 35.16 6.54 5.65
CA LYS A 143 35.12 7.40 6.85
C LYS A 143 34.17 8.56 6.61
N GLY A 144 33.30 8.85 7.60
CA GLY A 144 32.40 10.01 7.61
C GLY A 144 32.67 10.91 8.79
N ASP A 145 32.24 12.16 8.69
CA ASP A 145 32.24 13.13 9.79
C ASP A 145 30.94 13.03 10.58
N PHE A 146 29.83 12.83 9.89
CA PHE A 146 28.50 12.69 10.49
C PHE A 146 27.80 11.43 10.00
N VAL A 147 26.92 10.91 10.86
CA VAL A 147 25.99 9.81 10.50
C VAL A 147 24.57 10.31 10.73
N LEU A 148 23.75 10.24 9.68
CA LEU A 148 22.32 10.46 9.73
C LEU A 148 21.58 9.13 9.85
N SER A 149 20.74 9.01 10.86
CA SER A 149 19.78 7.91 10.99
C SER A 149 18.37 8.47 10.88
N THR A 150 17.51 7.79 10.13
CA THR A 150 16.11 8.17 9.97
C THR A 150 15.19 7.01 10.28
N ARG A 151 13.99 7.35 10.78
CA ARG A 151 12.93 6.38 11.03
C ARG A 151 11.61 6.91 10.46
N LEU A 152 11.00 6.12 9.60
CA LEU A 152 9.66 6.38 9.07
C LEU A 152 8.62 5.96 10.12
N GLU A 153 7.96 6.95 10.71
CA GLU A 153 6.98 6.76 11.79
C GLU A 153 5.57 6.59 11.23
N GLU A 154 5.15 7.46 10.27
CA GLU A 154 3.86 7.41 9.61
C GLU A 154 4.01 7.60 8.10
N PHE A 155 3.27 6.79 7.33
CA PHE A 155 3.22 6.88 5.88
C PHE A 155 1.91 6.28 5.37
N TYR A 156 0.82 7.08 5.39
CA TYR A 156 -0.49 6.57 5.01
C TYR A 156 -1.40 7.66 4.45
N HIS A 157 -2.40 7.25 3.67
CA HIS A 157 -3.50 8.10 3.22
C HIS A 157 -4.63 8.05 4.25
N ASP A 158 -4.91 9.17 4.89
CA ASP A 158 -6.04 9.35 5.81
C ASP A 158 -7.28 9.70 4.99
N THR A 159 -8.20 8.75 4.87
CA THR A 159 -9.48 8.90 4.17
C THR A 159 -10.65 9.15 5.13
N GLY A 160 -10.38 9.44 6.40
CA GLY A 160 -11.41 9.75 7.40
C GLY A 160 -12.15 11.07 7.14
N ALA A 161 -11.60 11.93 6.28
CA ALA A 161 -12.24 13.13 5.76
C ALA A 161 -12.27 13.07 4.23
N ASN A 162 -13.13 13.82 3.58
CA ASN A 162 -13.22 13.93 2.12
C ASN A 162 -12.72 15.31 1.68
N PRO A 163 -11.68 15.40 0.81
CA PRO A 163 -11.02 14.32 0.04
C PRO A 163 -9.94 13.54 0.79
N GLY A 164 -9.71 13.76 2.06
CA GLY A 164 -8.65 13.14 2.82
C GLY A 164 -7.30 13.82 2.68
N SER A 165 -6.29 13.28 3.35
CA SER A 165 -4.91 13.79 3.29
C SER A 165 -3.90 12.67 3.46
N VAL A 166 -2.71 12.82 2.88
CA VAL A 166 -1.61 11.93 3.20
C VAL A 166 -0.88 12.44 4.44
N ARG A 167 -0.40 11.48 5.25
CA ARG A 167 0.44 11.77 6.41
C ARG A 167 1.78 11.09 6.23
N VAL A 168 2.84 11.89 6.41
CA VAL A 168 4.23 11.42 6.36
C VAL A 168 4.93 11.97 7.58
N GLU A 169 5.49 11.08 8.40
CA GLU A 169 6.25 11.47 9.58
C GLU A 169 7.58 10.71 9.62
N VAL A 170 8.67 11.45 9.81
CA VAL A 170 10.03 10.92 9.89
C VAL A 170 10.73 11.54 11.08
N SER A 171 11.31 10.70 11.92
CA SER A 171 12.29 11.14 12.92
C SER A 171 13.69 10.99 12.37
N ALA A 172 14.54 11.96 12.66
CA ALA A 172 15.93 12.00 12.21
C ALA A 172 16.86 12.31 13.39
N GLU A 173 18.01 11.64 13.37
CA GLU A 173 19.09 11.81 14.34
C GLU A 173 20.41 12.01 13.59
N LEU A 174 21.14 13.05 13.94
CA LEU A 174 22.46 13.35 13.42
C LEU A 174 23.51 13.15 14.52
N VAL A 175 24.53 12.36 14.22
CA VAL A 175 25.61 11.98 15.13
C VAL A 175 26.93 12.50 14.61
N ASP A 176 27.75 13.15 15.45
CA ASP A 176 29.18 13.31 15.17
C ASP A 176 29.85 11.96 15.31
N TYR A 177 30.38 11.46 14.19
CA TYR A 177 30.96 10.12 14.14
C TYR A 177 32.25 10.01 14.95
N ALA A 178 33.08 11.05 14.98
CA ALA A 178 34.34 11.07 15.72
C ALA A 178 34.11 11.19 17.24
N GLY A 179 33.21 12.11 17.65
CA GLY A 179 32.87 12.33 19.04
C GLY A 179 31.89 11.30 19.61
N ARG A 180 31.27 10.48 18.77
CA ARG A 180 30.20 9.53 19.14
C ARG A 180 29.08 10.18 19.95
N THR A 181 28.73 11.41 19.59
CA THR A 181 27.71 12.21 20.29
C THR A 181 26.57 12.56 19.33
N ILE A 182 25.35 12.53 19.85
CA ILE A 182 24.19 13.02 19.12
C ILE A 182 24.30 14.54 19.04
N VAL A 183 24.39 15.07 17.82
CA VAL A 183 24.48 16.51 17.58
C VAL A 183 23.10 17.16 17.56
N ALA A 184 22.14 16.50 16.95
CA ALA A 184 20.77 16.98 16.88
C ALA A 184 19.78 15.83 16.57
N GLN A 185 18.56 16.03 17.03
CA GLN A 185 17.40 15.18 16.70
C GLN A 185 16.22 16.06 16.30
N ARG A 186 15.45 15.62 15.32
CA ARG A 186 14.25 16.33 14.90
C ARG A 186 13.23 15.38 14.30
N ARG A 187 11.95 15.72 14.53
CA ARG A 187 10.81 15.06 13.89
C ARG A 187 10.25 15.99 12.83
N PHE A 188 9.97 15.43 11.66
CA PHE A 188 9.39 16.11 10.51
C PHE A 188 8.05 15.46 10.21
N ALA A 189 7.01 16.27 10.06
CA ALA A 189 5.66 15.77 9.77
C ALA A 189 5.03 16.60 8.67
N GLN A 190 4.45 15.93 7.68
CA GLN A 190 3.72 16.55 6.58
C GLN A 190 2.31 15.99 6.53
N SER A 191 1.34 16.89 6.34
CA SER A 191 -0.05 16.54 6.06
C SER A 191 -0.49 17.29 4.82
N VAL A 192 -0.69 16.57 3.72
CA VAL A 192 -0.97 17.16 2.41
C VAL A 192 -2.31 16.65 1.90
N PRO A 193 -3.29 17.54 1.59
CA PRO A 193 -4.59 17.12 1.05
C PRO A 193 -4.43 16.33 -0.24
N ALA A 194 -5.14 15.22 -0.35
CA ALA A 194 -5.32 14.48 -1.60
C ALA A 194 -6.42 15.15 -2.45
N THR A 195 -6.33 15.03 -3.77
CA THR A 195 -7.35 15.57 -4.68
C THR A 195 -8.52 14.62 -4.90
N GLY A 196 -8.48 13.44 -4.28
CA GLY A 196 -9.49 12.38 -4.36
C GLY A 196 -9.15 11.23 -3.41
N GLU A 197 -10.03 10.23 -3.33
CA GLU A 197 -9.94 9.11 -2.40
C GLU A 197 -9.21 7.88 -2.98
N ASN A 198 -8.77 7.96 -4.24
CA ASN A 198 -8.11 6.85 -4.92
C ASN A 198 -6.58 6.85 -4.71
N ALA A 199 -5.95 5.74 -5.07
CA ALA A 199 -4.51 5.55 -4.93
C ALA A 199 -3.70 6.58 -5.72
N GLN A 200 -4.11 6.94 -6.93
CA GLN A 200 -3.42 7.91 -7.77
C GLN A 200 -3.38 9.31 -7.14
N ALA A 201 -4.53 9.77 -6.59
CA ALA A 201 -4.61 11.05 -5.88
C ALA A 201 -3.75 11.04 -4.60
N ALA A 202 -3.75 9.92 -3.87
CA ALA A 202 -2.89 9.73 -2.71
C ALA A 202 -1.41 9.80 -3.10
N VAL A 203 -0.97 9.10 -4.14
CA VAL A 203 0.42 9.11 -4.63
C VAL A 203 0.87 10.52 -5.01
N ALA A 204 0.05 11.27 -5.73
CA ALA A 204 0.35 12.66 -6.07
C ALA A 204 0.54 13.54 -4.80
N ALA A 205 -0.26 13.31 -3.76
CA ALA A 205 -0.12 13.98 -2.47
C ALA A 205 1.13 13.52 -1.71
N PHE A 206 1.46 12.21 -1.73
CA PHE A 206 2.70 11.69 -1.16
C PHE A 206 3.94 12.29 -1.80
N ASN A 207 3.99 12.45 -3.12
CA ASN A 207 5.12 13.07 -3.80
C ASN A 207 5.29 14.54 -3.38
N ARG A 208 4.20 15.30 -3.22
CA ARG A 208 4.27 16.67 -2.68
C ARG A 208 4.76 16.67 -1.22
N ALA A 209 4.23 15.78 -0.39
CA ALA A 209 4.65 15.65 1.01
C ALA A 209 6.13 15.27 1.12
N ALA A 210 6.60 14.30 0.34
CA ALA A 210 7.99 13.89 0.29
C ALA A 210 8.90 15.05 -0.14
N THR A 211 8.51 15.83 -1.16
CA THR A 211 9.27 16.98 -1.62
C THR A 211 9.47 18.01 -0.51
N THR A 212 8.41 18.40 0.19
CA THR A 212 8.48 19.36 1.30
C THR A 212 9.31 18.78 2.47
N LEU A 213 9.08 17.53 2.83
CA LEU A 213 9.83 16.83 3.88
C LEU A 213 11.34 16.84 3.59
N LEU A 214 11.73 16.49 2.37
CA LEU A 214 13.12 16.45 1.94
C LEU A 214 13.77 17.83 1.93
N ASP A 215 13.02 18.90 1.59
CA ASP A 215 13.51 20.28 1.70
C ASP A 215 13.80 20.66 3.17
N GLU A 216 12.86 20.40 4.06
CA GLU A 216 12.99 20.69 5.48
C GLU A 216 14.14 19.90 6.13
N MET A 217 14.25 18.60 5.80
CA MET A 217 15.33 17.75 6.29
C MET A 217 16.69 18.22 5.80
N SER A 218 16.81 18.53 4.51
CA SER A 218 18.07 19.02 3.95
C SER A 218 18.50 20.33 4.58
N ALA A 219 17.59 21.29 4.73
CA ALA A 219 17.89 22.58 5.38
C ALA A 219 18.29 22.41 6.84
N TRP A 220 17.62 21.50 7.58
CA TRP A 220 17.97 21.20 8.96
C TRP A 220 19.35 20.58 9.08
N ILE A 221 19.67 19.56 8.26
CA ILE A 221 20.99 18.90 8.26
C ILE A 221 22.09 19.92 7.99
N GLU A 222 21.92 20.74 6.95
CA GLU A 222 22.87 21.80 6.59
C GLU A 222 23.06 22.81 7.73
N GLY A 223 21.97 23.23 8.36
CA GLY A 223 22.00 24.18 9.47
C GLY A 223 22.71 23.65 10.71
N VAL A 224 22.50 22.37 11.04
CA VAL A 224 23.17 21.73 12.20
C VAL A 224 24.66 21.55 11.93
N VAL A 225 25.03 21.06 10.74
CA VAL A 225 26.44 20.81 10.39
C VAL A 225 27.26 22.09 10.23
N ALA A 226 26.58 23.23 9.93
CA ALA A 226 27.24 24.55 9.85
C ALA A 226 27.70 25.06 11.21
N GLN A 227 27.11 24.59 12.31
CA GLN A 227 27.50 25.04 13.66
C GLN A 227 28.81 24.38 14.07
N PRO A 228 29.71 25.10 14.73
CA PRO A 228 30.91 24.48 15.27
C PRO A 228 30.53 23.46 16.33
N VAL A 229 31.01 22.21 16.15
CA VAL A 229 30.83 21.18 17.18
C VAL A 229 31.68 21.61 18.37
N VAL A 230 31.03 22.01 19.47
CA VAL A 230 31.72 22.31 20.73
C VAL A 230 32.24 20.97 21.27
N ARG A 231 33.52 20.78 21.19
CA ARG A 231 34.24 19.61 21.71
C ARG A 231 34.69 19.82 23.15
#